data_6c60ef10a655afd4213f080dc2592b9f
#
_entry.id   6c60ef10a655afd4213f080dc2592b9f
#
_cell.length_a   1.000
_cell.length_b   1.000
_cell.length_c   1.000
_cell.angle_alpha   90.00
_cell.angle_beta   90.00
_cell.angle_gamma   90.00
#
_symmetry.space_group_name_H-M   'P 1'
#
loop_
_entity.id
_entity.type
_entity.pdbx_description
1 polymer ?
#
loop_
_entity_poly.entity_id
_entity_poly.type
_entity_poly.pdbx_seq_one_letter_code
_entity_poly.pdbx_strand_id
1 'polypeptide(L)'
;MQTTNVTSWAMVAVGAALISGSGEALAPDGGLQSCVADAQSATQAEPALPLDPGQRVLVDYLSRRFYIATEATERMVGAAHRAAREVGLDPLLVLAVISVESRFNPIAESVMGAKGLMQIIPKYHRAKLDALGGEEAVLDPESNILLGARILQEYIYRTGTVEGGLQFYNGAFWDGSAQYAHKVMSERDRLEIVLRSKGRI
;
A
#
# COMPACT_ATOMS: atom_id res chain seq x y z
N MET A 1 -26.05 -19.70 6.29
CA MET A 1 -24.72 -20.10 5.75
C MET A 1 -24.60 -19.54 4.35
N GLN A 2 -23.95 -18.40 4.18
CA GLN A 2 -23.66 -17.82 2.88
C GLN A 2 -22.16 -17.57 2.82
N THR A 3 -21.49 -18.38 2.05
CA THR A 3 -20.06 -18.27 1.72
C THR A 3 -19.89 -17.14 0.70
N THR A 4 -19.37 -15.99 1.15
CA THR A 4 -18.96 -14.92 0.25
C THR A 4 -17.66 -15.28 -0.44
N ASN A 5 -17.76 -15.70 -1.70
CA ASN A 5 -16.63 -15.84 -2.61
C ASN A 5 -16.00 -14.46 -2.88
N VAL A 6 -14.82 -14.24 -2.33
CA VAL A 6 -13.96 -13.11 -2.68
C VAL A 6 -13.05 -13.59 -3.81
N THR A 7 -13.53 -13.50 -5.05
CA THR A 7 -12.71 -13.73 -6.25
C THR A 7 -12.16 -12.39 -6.70
N SER A 8 -11.00 -12.02 -6.18
CA SER A 8 -10.19 -10.92 -6.74
C SER A 8 -9.35 -11.48 -7.89
N TRP A 9 -9.62 -11.03 -9.10
CA TRP A 9 -8.90 -11.42 -10.31
C TRP A 9 -7.90 -10.30 -10.66
N ALA A 10 -6.64 -10.52 -10.35
CA ALA A 10 -5.57 -9.64 -10.82
C ALA A 10 -4.78 -10.35 -11.93
N MET A 11 -5.05 -9.99 -13.16
CA MET A 11 -4.23 -10.39 -14.31
C MET A 11 -4.09 -9.23 -15.28
N VAL A 12 -2.95 -8.59 -15.31
CA VAL A 12 -2.45 -7.95 -16.57
C VAL A 12 -0.93 -8.02 -16.56
N ALA A 13 -0.39 -8.77 -17.52
CA ALA A 13 1.01 -8.76 -17.87
C ALA A 13 1.25 -7.73 -18.98
N VAL A 14 2.22 -6.84 -18.81
CA VAL A 14 2.74 -6.01 -19.90
C VAL A 14 4.26 -5.93 -19.83
N GLY A 15 4.88 -6.54 -20.83
CA GLY A 15 6.03 -6.17 -21.61
C GLY A 15 7.35 -5.83 -20.92
N ALA A 16 8.30 -6.78 -20.94
CA ALA A 16 9.71 -6.56 -20.67
C ALA A 16 10.42 -6.04 -21.93
N ALA A 17 11.26 -5.02 -21.76
CA ALA A 17 12.29 -4.68 -22.73
C ALA A 17 13.66 -5.11 -22.16
N LEU A 18 14.33 -6.01 -22.86
CA LEU A 18 15.66 -6.51 -22.56
C LEU A 18 16.71 -5.50 -23.04
N ILE A 19 17.70 -5.18 -22.20
CA ILE A 19 19.01 -4.71 -22.67
C ILE A 19 20.08 -5.52 -21.93
N SER A 20 20.84 -6.28 -22.72
CA SER A 20 22.02 -7.02 -22.32
C SER A 20 23.24 -6.10 -22.28
N GLY A 21 24.09 -6.25 -21.28
CA GLY A 21 25.41 -5.63 -21.23
C GLY A 21 26.36 -6.47 -20.38
N SER A 22 27.25 -7.19 -21.06
CA SER A 22 28.31 -8.03 -20.50
C SER A 22 29.54 -7.19 -20.11
N GLY A 23 30.26 -7.58 -19.06
CA GLY A 23 31.56 -7.00 -18.74
C GLY A 23 32.25 -7.71 -17.58
N GLU A 24 33.34 -8.40 -17.90
CA GLU A 24 34.15 -9.37 -17.13
C GLU A 24 35.08 -8.77 -16.07
N ALA A 25 35.22 -9.53 -15.00
CA ALA A 25 36.35 -9.93 -14.17
C ALA A 25 37.53 -8.96 -13.84
N LEU A 26 37.92 -8.97 -12.57
CA LEU A 26 39.25 -9.37 -12.01
C LEU A 26 39.32 -9.09 -10.49
N ALA A 27 39.60 -10.12 -9.69
CA ALA A 27 40.16 -10.01 -8.34
C ALA A 27 41.71 -9.99 -8.45
N PRO A 28 42.56 -9.68 -7.43
CA PRO A 28 42.62 -10.44 -6.17
C PRO A 28 43.05 -9.68 -4.88
N ASP A 29 42.86 -10.40 -3.77
CA ASP A 29 43.68 -10.48 -2.54
C ASP A 29 43.97 -9.28 -1.62
N GLY A 30 43.69 -9.54 -0.35
CA GLY A 30 44.58 -9.14 0.74
C GLY A 30 43.93 -8.34 1.88
N GLY A 31 43.71 -8.98 3.03
CA GLY A 31 43.64 -8.22 4.28
C GLY A 31 42.51 -8.54 5.23
N LEU A 32 42.65 -9.62 5.99
CA LEU A 32 41.96 -9.82 7.27
C LEU A 32 42.30 -8.70 8.24
N GLN A 33 41.35 -7.82 8.53
CA GLN A 33 41.37 -7.09 9.80
C GLN A 33 39.94 -6.99 10.34
N SER A 34 39.77 -7.71 11.43
CA SER A 34 38.70 -7.64 12.40
C SER A 34 38.37 -6.19 12.80
N CYS A 35 37.17 -5.73 12.44
CA CYS A 35 36.48 -4.67 13.14
C CYS A 35 35.05 -5.14 13.35
N VAL A 36 34.83 -5.81 14.47
CA VAL A 36 33.54 -5.94 15.10
C VAL A 36 33.20 -4.55 15.66
N ALA A 37 32.55 -3.73 14.87
CA ALA A 37 31.98 -2.48 15.32
C ALA A 37 30.48 -2.52 14.98
N ASP A 38 29.72 -2.78 16.00
CA ASP A 38 28.34 -2.33 16.27
C ASP A 38 27.42 -2.08 15.05
N ALA A 39 26.88 -3.16 14.49
CA ALA A 39 25.69 -3.10 13.66
C ALA A 39 24.41 -3.00 14.52
N GLN A 40 24.36 -1.99 15.38
CA GLN A 40 23.13 -1.52 16.02
C GLN A 40 22.68 -0.22 15.38
N SER A 41 22.52 -0.23 14.06
CA SER A 41 21.67 0.75 13.41
C SER A 41 20.23 0.24 13.51
N ALA A 42 19.70 0.26 14.73
CA ALA A 42 18.27 0.30 14.91
C ALA A 42 17.79 1.53 14.13
N THR A 43 17.10 1.28 13.03
CA THR A 43 16.37 2.31 12.29
C THR A 43 15.43 2.97 13.31
N GLN A 44 15.87 4.10 13.87
CA GLN A 44 15.04 4.94 14.70
C GLN A 44 13.96 5.46 13.75
N ALA A 45 12.79 4.83 13.82
CA ALA A 45 11.61 5.36 13.18
C ALA A 45 11.48 6.82 13.65
N GLU A 46 11.53 7.77 12.72
CA GLU A 46 11.29 9.17 13.04
C GLU A 46 9.99 9.27 13.84
N PRO A 47 9.95 10.09 14.90
CA PRO A 47 8.76 10.23 15.72
C PRO A 47 7.61 10.66 14.78
N ALA A 48 6.61 9.79 14.66
CA ALA A 48 5.44 10.04 13.83
C ALA A 48 4.85 11.39 14.23
N LEU A 49 4.66 12.28 13.26
CA LEU A 49 4.02 13.58 13.50
C LEU A 49 2.69 13.36 14.22
N PRO A 50 2.37 14.19 15.24
CA PRO A 50 1.13 14.01 15.98
C PRO A 50 -0.07 14.06 15.03
N LEU A 51 -0.97 13.09 15.17
CA LEU A 51 -2.17 13.00 14.36
C LEU A 51 -3.06 14.23 14.59
N ASP A 52 -3.60 14.77 13.51
CA ASP A 52 -4.61 15.82 13.60
C ASP A 52 -5.95 15.28 14.15
N PRO A 53 -6.90 16.15 14.54
CA PRO A 53 -8.19 15.72 15.10
C PRO A 53 -8.99 14.81 14.16
N GLY A 54 -8.94 15.04 12.85
CA GLY A 54 -9.63 14.21 11.87
C GLY A 54 -9.01 12.81 11.77
N GLN A 55 -7.69 12.73 11.75
CA GLN A 55 -6.97 11.45 11.76
C GLN A 55 -7.30 10.63 13.01
N ARG A 56 -7.40 11.26 14.20
CA ARG A 56 -7.81 10.55 15.44
C ARG A 56 -9.22 9.99 15.35
N VAL A 57 -10.15 10.72 14.73
CA VAL A 57 -11.51 10.24 14.48
C VAL A 57 -11.49 8.99 13.59
N LEU A 58 -10.65 8.99 12.55
CA LEU A 58 -10.48 7.83 11.65
C LEU A 58 -9.85 6.65 12.38
N VAL A 59 -8.82 6.87 13.18
CA VAL A 59 -8.18 5.85 14.02
C VAL A 59 -9.21 5.18 14.92
N ASP A 60 -9.99 5.96 15.66
CA ASP A 60 -11.03 5.48 16.56
C ASP A 60 -12.10 4.64 15.83
N TYR A 61 -12.49 5.07 14.65
CA TYR A 61 -13.46 4.35 13.83
C TYR A 61 -12.90 3.05 13.28
N LEU A 62 -11.71 3.11 12.66
CA LEU A 62 -11.09 1.98 11.97
C LEU A 62 -10.63 0.89 12.94
N SER A 63 -10.02 1.27 14.09
CA SER A 63 -9.59 0.33 15.11
C SER A 63 -10.76 -0.50 15.65
N ARG A 64 -11.88 0.13 15.94
CA ARG A 64 -13.11 -0.55 16.40
C ARG A 64 -13.74 -1.41 15.30
N ARG A 65 -13.78 -0.90 14.08
CA ARG A 65 -14.45 -1.60 12.97
C ARG A 65 -13.71 -2.86 12.53
N PHE A 66 -12.40 -2.82 12.54
CA PHE A 66 -11.56 -3.93 12.07
C PHE A 66 -10.88 -4.71 13.21
N TYR A 67 -11.16 -4.34 14.47
CA TYR A 67 -10.61 -4.98 15.68
C TYR A 67 -9.08 -4.97 15.72
N ILE A 68 -8.49 -3.80 15.45
CA ILE A 68 -7.04 -3.58 15.39
C ILE A 68 -6.60 -2.74 16.59
N ALA A 69 -5.39 -2.97 17.10
CA ALA A 69 -4.79 -2.14 18.13
C ALA A 69 -4.71 -0.68 17.67
N THR A 70 -5.06 0.24 18.58
CA THR A 70 -5.10 1.68 18.29
C THR A 70 -3.77 2.19 17.75
N GLU A 71 -2.65 1.82 18.38
CA GLU A 71 -1.30 2.23 18.00
C GLU A 71 -0.92 1.77 16.59
N ALA A 72 -1.34 0.56 16.21
CA ALA A 72 -1.12 0.05 14.86
C ALA A 72 -1.97 0.83 13.85
N THR A 73 -3.22 1.15 14.21
CA THR A 73 -4.12 1.95 13.36
C THR A 73 -3.59 3.38 13.19
N GLU A 74 -3.05 4.00 14.24
CA GLU A 74 -2.41 5.32 14.20
C GLU A 74 -1.27 5.37 13.18
N ARG A 75 -0.38 4.37 13.22
CA ARG A 75 0.72 4.26 12.26
C ARG A 75 0.21 4.13 10.83
N MET A 76 -0.78 3.26 10.59
CA MET A 76 -1.33 3.03 9.25
C MET A 76 -2.09 4.25 8.72
N VAL A 77 -2.89 4.93 9.54
CA VAL A 77 -3.59 6.18 9.17
C VAL A 77 -2.57 7.28 8.87
N GLY A 78 -1.57 7.45 9.72
CA GLY A 78 -0.48 8.41 9.49
C GLY A 78 0.29 8.13 8.19
N ALA A 79 0.65 6.87 7.94
CA ALA A 79 1.32 6.44 6.72
C ALA A 79 0.46 6.70 5.47
N ALA A 80 -0.84 6.38 5.51
CA ALA A 80 -1.75 6.63 4.40
C ALA A 80 -1.86 8.14 4.08
N HIS A 81 -1.92 9.00 5.10
CA HIS A 81 -1.93 10.44 4.91
C HIS A 81 -0.59 10.98 4.36
N ARG A 82 0.55 10.43 4.80
CA ARG A 82 1.86 10.79 4.23
C ARG A 82 1.98 10.38 2.78
N ALA A 83 1.67 9.11 2.47
CA ALA A 83 1.72 8.57 1.13
C ALA A 83 0.79 9.33 0.17
N ALA A 84 -0.45 9.60 0.59
CA ALA A 84 -1.42 10.34 -0.21
C ALA A 84 -0.93 11.76 -0.55
N ARG A 85 -0.34 12.48 0.43
CA ARG A 85 0.25 13.80 0.17
C ARG A 85 1.42 13.73 -0.80
N GLU A 86 2.28 12.71 -0.69
CA GLU A 86 3.43 12.54 -1.58
C GLU A 86 3.01 12.37 -3.05
N VAL A 87 1.95 11.59 -3.27
CA VAL A 87 1.51 11.27 -4.64
C VAL A 87 0.33 12.13 -5.13
N GLY A 88 -0.18 13.06 -4.31
CA GLY A 88 -1.30 13.93 -4.69
C GLY A 88 -2.65 13.22 -4.74
N LEU A 89 -2.88 12.20 -3.90
CA LEU A 89 -4.17 11.52 -3.78
C LEU A 89 -4.96 11.99 -2.55
N ASP A 90 -6.26 11.70 -2.55
CA ASP A 90 -7.11 11.82 -1.36
C ASP A 90 -6.70 10.76 -0.32
N PRO A 91 -6.31 11.15 0.92
CA PRO A 91 -5.99 10.18 1.98
C PRO A 91 -7.14 9.21 2.28
N LEU A 92 -8.39 9.65 2.18
CA LEU A 92 -9.54 8.78 2.37
C LEU A 92 -9.65 7.72 1.28
N LEU A 93 -9.21 8.04 0.05
CA LEU A 93 -9.14 7.04 -1.03
C LEU A 93 -8.12 5.95 -0.70
N VAL A 94 -6.93 6.31 -0.22
CA VAL A 94 -5.90 5.34 0.18
C VAL A 94 -6.41 4.45 1.32
N LEU A 95 -7.02 5.03 2.35
CA LEU A 95 -7.61 4.28 3.47
C LEU A 95 -8.76 3.37 3.01
N ALA A 96 -9.56 3.81 2.04
CA ALA A 96 -10.64 3.00 1.46
C ALA A 96 -10.10 1.78 0.70
N VAL A 97 -9.02 1.94 -0.06
CA VAL A 97 -8.34 0.81 -0.73
C VAL A 97 -7.83 -0.18 0.31
N ILE A 98 -7.11 0.26 1.37
CA ILE A 98 -6.65 -0.61 2.45
C ILE A 98 -7.82 -1.36 3.11
N SER A 99 -8.94 -0.66 3.34
CA SER A 99 -10.16 -1.26 3.93
C SER A 99 -10.72 -2.39 3.07
N VAL A 100 -10.70 -2.21 1.74
CA VAL A 100 -11.25 -3.17 0.77
C VAL A 100 -10.31 -4.33 0.53
N GLU A 101 -9.00 -4.07 0.43
CA GLU A 101 -7.98 -5.07 0.07
C GLU A 101 -7.65 -6.01 1.22
N SER A 102 -7.31 -5.48 2.38
CA SER A 102 -6.80 -6.27 3.50
C SER A 102 -7.62 -6.17 4.76
N ARG A 103 -8.58 -5.23 4.84
CA ARG A 103 -9.26 -4.87 6.08
C ARG A 103 -8.26 -4.47 7.18
N PHE A 104 -7.22 -3.76 6.79
CA PHE A 104 -6.11 -3.34 7.64
C PHE A 104 -5.26 -4.50 8.21
N ASN A 105 -5.25 -5.67 7.60
CA ASN A 105 -4.36 -6.76 7.97
C ASN A 105 -3.00 -6.60 7.25
N PRO A 106 -1.90 -6.26 7.94
CA PRO A 106 -0.60 -6.00 7.31
C PRO A 106 0.08 -7.27 6.77
N ILE A 107 -0.32 -8.44 7.26
CA ILE A 107 0.22 -9.73 6.84
C ILE A 107 -0.74 -10.49 5.92
N ALA A 108 -1.74 -9.80 5.34
CA ALA A 108 -2.67 -10.41 4.40
C ALA A 108 -1.92 -10.92 3.16
N GLU A 109 -2.20 -12.15 2.76
CA GLU A 109 -1.68 -12.75 1.53
C GLU A 109 -2.81 -13.47 0.78
N SER A 110 -2.88 -13.20 -0.53
CA SER A 110 -3.87 -13.84 -1.40
C SER A 110 -3.27 -15.07 -2.09
N VAL A 111 -4.13 -15.95 -2.60
CA VAL A 111 -3.72 -17.12 -3.40
C VAL A 111 -2.96 -16.72 -4.68
N MET A 112 -3.09 -15.48 -5.13
CA MET A 112 -2.38 -14.95 -6.30
C MET A 112 -1.04 -14.29 -5.92
N GLY A 113 -0.65 -14.34 -4.64
CA GLY A 113 0.57 -13.76 -4.12
C GLY A 113 0.52 -12.23 -3.93
N ALA A 114 -0.68 -11.65 -3.81
CA ALA A 114 -0.82 -10.26 -3.38
C ALA A 114 -0.57 -10.17 -1.88
N LYS A 115 0.21 -9.17 -1.42
CA LYS A 115 0.72 -9.07 -0.05
C LYS A 115 0.44 -7.71 0.59
N GLY A 116 0.18 -7.74 1.88
CA GLY A 116 0.11 -6.57 2.76
C GLY A 116 -1.17 -5.75 2.65
N LEU A 117 -1.12 -4.54 3.19
CA LEU A 117 -2.27 -3.66 3.39
C LEU A 117 -2.99 -3.31 2.09
N MET A 118 -2.26 -3.04 1.03
CA MET A 118 -2.78 -2.66 -0.28
C MET A 118 -2.71 -3.80 -1.31
N GLN A 119 -2.48 -5.05 -0.88
CA GLN A 119 -2.48 -6.27 -1.70
C GLN A 119 -1.64 -6.13 -2.98
N ILE A 120 -0.38 -5.77 -2.81
CA ILE A 120 0.57 -5.61 -3.91
C ILE A 120 1.12 -6.97 -4.32
N ILE A 121 1.19 -7.24 -5.63
CA ILE A 121 1.80 -8.46 -6.17
C ILE A 121 3.26 -8.15 -6.56
N PRO A 122 4.26 -8.65 -5.79
CA PRO A 122 5.66 -8.24 -5.95
C PRO A 122 6.23 -8.45 -7.35
N LYS A 123 5.87 -9.56 -7.99
CA LYS A 123 6.37 -9.92 -9.33
C LYS A 123 6.12 -8.88 -10.41
N TYR A 124 5.08 -8.04 -10.24
CA TYR A 124 4.73 -6.98 -11.20
C TYR A 124 5.36 -5.63 -10.87
N HIS A 125 5.96 -5.48 -9.67
CA HIS A 125 6.44 -4.21 -9.15
C HIS A 125 7.89 -4.26 -8.65
N ARG A 126 8.71 -5.22 -9.15
CA ARG A 126 10.09 -5.45 -8.71
C ARG A 126 10.92 -4.19 -8.68
N ALA A 127 10.99 -3.45 -9.79
CA ALA A 127 11.79 -2.22 -9.85
C ALA A 127 11.37 -1.16 -8.82
N LYS A 128 10.09 -1.09 -8.47
CA LYS A 128 9.61 -0.18 -7.42
C LYS A 128 9.95 -0.70 -6.02
N LEU A 129 9.92 -2.01 -5.81
CA LEU A 129 10.30 -2.66 -4.56
C LEU A 129 11.81 -2.55 -4.32
N ASP A 130 12.63 -2.74 -5.35
CA ASP A 130 14.08 -2.59 -5.27
C ASP A 130 14.49 -1.20 -4.76
N ALA A 131 13.75 -0.16 -5.17
CA ALA A 131 13.94 1.21 -4.69
C ALA A 131 13.51 1.41 -3.21
N LEU A 132 12.78 0.47 -2.62
CA LEU A 132 12.31 0.49 -1.23
C LEU A 132 13.04 -0.54 -0.34
N GLY A 133 14.09 -1.17 -0.82
CA GLY A 133 14.88 -2.15 -0.06
C GLY A 133 14.60 -3.62 -0.43
N GLY A 134 13.92 -3.88 -1.54
CA GLY A 134 13.68 -5.22 -2.07
C GLY A 134 12.28 -5.78 -1.78
N GLU A 135 12.09 -7.07 -2.09
CA GLU A 135 10.77 -7.72 -2.00
C GLU A 135 10.20 -7.72 -0.57
N GLU A 136 11.06 -7.79 0.44
CA GLU A 136 10.64 -7.78 1.86
C GLU A 136 9.93 -6.48 2.25
N ALA A 137 10.21 -5.36 1.58
CA ALA A 137 9.55 -4.08 1.82
C ALA A 137 8.02 -4.13 1.61
N VAL A 138 7.52 -5.13 0.86
CA VAL A 138 6.07 -5.30 0.68
C VAL A 138 5.35 -5.72 1.96
N LEU A 139 6.05 -6.27 2.94
CA LEU A 139 5.51 -6.68 4.24
C LEU A 139 5.63 -5.58 5.30
N ASP A 140 6.44 -4.56 5.04
CA ASP A 140 6.48 -3.37 5.89
C ASP A 140 5.23 -2.50 5.64
N PRO A 141 4.41 -2.21 6.65
CA PRO A 141 3.15 -1.49 6.48
C PRO A 141 3.30 -0.13 5.80
N GLU A 142 4.32 0.66 6.16
CA GLU A 142 4.52 2.00 5.60
C GLU A 142 4.98 1.94 4.15
N SER A 143 5.94 1.08 3.85
CA SER A 143 6.42 0.82 2.48
C SER A 143 5.31 0.28 1.58
N ASN A 144 4.48 -0.63 2.10
CA ASN A 144 3.34 -1.18 1.37
C ASN A 144 2.31 -0.10 1.01
N ILE A 145 1.95 0.75 1.96
CA ILE A 145 1.01 1.86 1.74
C ILE A 145 1.59 2.86 0.71
N LEU A 146 2.85 3.25 0.87
CA LEU A 146 3.50 4.17 -0.06
C LEU A 146 3.57 3.60 -1.48
N LEU A 147 4.00 2.37 -1.60
CA LEU A 147 4.08 1.70 -2.91
C LEU A 147 2.71 1.55 -3.55
N GLY A 148 1.70 1.12 -2.78
CA GLY A 148 0.33 0.98 -3.28
C GLY A 148 -0.26 2.31 -3.72
N ALA A 149 -0.01 3.40 -2.99
CA ALA A 149 -0.45 4.74 -3.36
C ALA A 149 0.21 5.22 -4.66
N ARG A 150 1.52 4.97 -4.85
CA ARG A 150 2.24 5.28 -6.10
C ARG A 150 1.69 4.49 -7.30
N ILE A 151 1.40 3.20 -7.10
CA ILE A 151 0.81 2.34 -8.14
C ILE A 151 -0.60 2.85 -8.52
N LEU A 152 -1.42 3.16 -7.53
CA LEU A 152 -2.76 3.68 -7.76
C LEU A 152 -2.73 5.01 -8.51
N GLN A 153 -1.85 5.93 -8.09
CA GLN A 153 -1.67 7.22 -8.75
C GLN A 153 -1.24 7.06 -10.21
N GLU A 154 -0.29 6.15 -10.50
CA GLU A 154 0.13 5.83 -11.86
C GLU A 154 -1.03 5.33 -12.72
N TYR A 155 -1.89 4.48 -12.16
CA TYR A 155 -3.05 3.94 -12.87
C TYR A 155 -4.14 5.00 -13.09
N ILE A 156 -4.37 5.89 -12.12
CA ILE A 156 -5.27 7.04 -12.28
C ILE A 156 -4.75 7.96 -13.40
N TYR A 157 -3.45 8.26 -13.41
CA TYR A 157 -2.85 9.07 -14.45
C TYR A 157 -2.99 8.42 -15.85
N ARG A 158 -2.75 7.11 -15.93
CA ARG A 158 -2.86 6.35 -17.18
C ARG A 158 -4.28 6.29 -17.74
N THR A 159 -5.28 6.18 -16.89
CA THR A 159 -6.69 6.03 -17.27
C THR A 159 -7.45 7.36 -17.35
N GLY A 160 -6.88 8.41 -16.75
CA GLY A 160 -7.47 9.74 -16.70
C GLY A 160 -8.60 9.91 -15.67
N THR A 161 -9.00 8.85 -14.95
CA THR A 161 -10.07 8.89 -13.94
C THR A 161 -9.74 8.03 -12.73
N VAL A 162 -10.26 8.39 -11.55
CA VAL A 162 -10.12 7.59 -10.31
C VAL A 162 -10.76 6.22 -10.50
N GLU A 163 -11.94 6.17 -11.08
CA GLU A 163 -12.67 4.92 -11.33
C GLU A 163 -11.86 3.99 -12.24
N GLY A 164 -11.36 4.50 -13.37
CA GLY A 164 -10.50 3.73 -14.29
C GLY A 164 -9.22 3.25 -13.61
N GLY A 165 -8.59 4.10 -12.81
CA GLY A 165 -7.40 3.74 -12.03
C GLY A 165 -7.65 2.62 -11.04
N LEU A 166 -8.77 2.67 -10.31
CA LEU A 166 -9.21 1.62 -9.38
C LEU A 166 -9.49 0.30 -10.10
N GLN A 167 -10.20 0.35 -11.25
CA GLN A 167 -10.45 -0.86 -12.05
C GLN A 167 -9.15 -1.46 -12.58
N PHE A 168 -8.21 -0.62 -12.99
CA PHE A 168 -6.88 -1.08 -13.42
C PHE A 168 -6.09 -1.69 -12.25
N TYR A 169 -6.18 -1.08 -11.06
CA TYR A 169 -5.54 -1.56 -9.83
C TYR A 169 -6.01 -2.97 -9.45
N ASN A 170 -7.30 -3.22 -9.55
CA ASN A 170 -7.89 -4.54 -9.28
C ASN A 170 -7.68 -5.54 -10.43
N GLY A 171 -7.04 -5.14 -11.53
CA GLY A 171 -6.90 -5.99 -12.73
C GLY A 171 -8.20 -6.24 -13.50
N ALA A 172 -9.26 -5.50 -13.19
CA ALA A 172 -10.59 -5.64 -13.79
C ALA A 172 -10.89 -4.52 -14.80
N PHE A 173 -9.90 -4.11 -15.56
CA PHE A 173 -10.00 -2.98 -16.50
C PHE A 173 -11.15 -3.13 -17.52
N TRP A 174 -11.48 -4.36 -17.90
CA TRP A 174 -12.54 -4.68 -18.86
C TRP A 174 -13.92 -4.88 -18.24
N ASP A 175 -14.02 -4.82 -16.91
CA ASP A 175 -15.30 -4.95 -16.22
C ASP A 175 -16.09 -3.66 -16.27
N GLY A 176 -17.03 -3.57 -17.21
CA GLY A 176 -17.92 -2.41 -17.35
C GLY A 176 -18.88 -2.18 -16.18
N SER A 177 -18.97 -3.11 -15.23
CA SER A 177 -19.79 -2.94 -14.01
C SER A 177 -19.11 -2.04 -12.97
N ALA A 178 -17.80 -1.83 -13.09
CA ALA A 178 -16.98 -1.04 -12.17
C ALA A 178 -17.16 -1.39 -10.68
N GLN A 179 -17.49 -2.66 -10.37
CA GLN A 179 -17.85 -3.10 -9.01
C GLN A 179 -16.78 -2.79 -7.97
N TYR A 180 -15.51 -2.99 -8.34
CA TYR A 180 -14.41 -2.69 -7.43
C TYR A 180 -14.31 -1.20 -7.14
N ALA A 181 -14.35 -0.36 -8.16
CA ALA A 181 -14.30 1.09 -8.00
C ALA A 181 -15.49 1.58 -7.15
N HIS A 182 -16.71 1.11 -7.41
CA HIS A 182 -17.88 1.44 -6.59
C HIS A 182 -17.70 1.02 -5.13
N LYS A 183 -17.11 -0.16 -4.87
CA LYS A 183 -16.85 -0.64 -3.50
C LYS A 183 -15.88 0.28 -2.77
N VAL A 184 -14.78 0.67 -3.42
CA VAL A 184 -13.77 1.57 -2.83
C VAL A 184 -14.35 2.96 -2.61
N MET A 185 -15.06 3.51 -3.60
CA MET A 185 -15.67 4.85 -3.47
C MET A 185 -16.74 4.88 -2.38
N SER A 186 -17.57 3.85 -2.26
CA SER A 186 -18.54 3.74 -1.15
C SER A 186 -17.86 3.69 0.22
N GLU A 187 -16.71 3.06 0.30
CA GLU A 187 -15.92 3.03 1.53
C GLU A 187 -15.28 4.40 1.83
N ARG A 188 -14.75 5.07 0.81
CA ARG A 188 -14.21 6.44 0.90
C ARG A 188 -15.30 7.41 1.42
N ASP A 189 -16.50 7.36 0.86
CA ASP A 189 -17.63 8.20 1.27
C ASP A 189 -18.07 7.91 2.72
N ARG A 190 -18.02 6.65 3.12
CA ARG A 190 -18.26 6.26 4.53
C ARG A 190 -17.26 6.92 5.49
N LEU A 191 -15.96 6.91 5.15
CA LEU A 191 -14.94 7.58 5.95
C LEU A 191 -15.18 9.09 6.02
N GLU A 192 -15.60 9.71 4.92
CA GLU A 192 -15.95 11.12 4.88
C GLU A 192 -17.15 11.45 5.79
N ILE A 193 -18.18 10.61 5.78
CA ILE A 193 -19.33 10.75 6.68
C ILE A 193 -18.89 10.68 8.16
N VAL A 194 -17.98 9.74 8.49
CA VAL A 194 -17.44 9.61 9.85
C VAL A 194 -16.74 10.88 10.29
N LEU A 195 -15.89 11.46 9.43
CA LEU A 195 -15.23 12.73 9.72
C LEU A 195 -16.23 13.88 9.95
N ARG A 196 -17.21 14.02 9.07
CA ARG A 196 -18.22 15.08 9.16
C ARG A 196 -19.12 14.94 10.40
N SER A 197 -19.44 13.72 10.81
CA SER A 197 -20.32 13.46 11.96
C SER A 197 -19.65 13.72 13.31
N LYS A 198 -18.34 13.48 13.42
CA LYS A 198 -17.59 13.67 14.68
C LYS A 198 -16.82 15.00 14.73
N GLY A 199 -16.64 15.68 13.60
CA GLY A 199 -16.04 17.01 13.53
C GLY A 199 -16.98 18.18 13.87
N ARG A 200 -18.20 17.90 14.30
CA ARG A 200 -19.21 18.90 14.71
C ARG A 200 -19.37 19.06 16.23
N ILE A 201 -18.35 18.62 16.99
CA ILE A 201 -18.35 18.82 18.45
C ILE A 201 -17.39 19.95 18.79
#